data_27b5237dea76aaecd7707779073581b9
#
_entry.id   27b5237dea76aaecd7707779073581b9
#
_cell.length_a   1.000
_cell.length_b   1.000
_cell.length_c   1.000
_cell.angle_alpha   90.00
_cell.angle_beta   90.00
_cell.angle_gamma   90.00
#
_symmetry.space_group_name_H-M   'P 1'
#
loop_
_entity.id
_entity.type
_entity.pdbx_description
1 polymer ?
#
loop_
_entity_poly.entity_id
_entity_poly.type
_entity_poly.pdbx_seq_one_letter_code
_entity_poly.pdbx_strand_id
1 'polypeptide(L)'
;QLARYVTTIANEGNCYDLTLVNEIKNIDGRTVYKSDNVPKNTVDLTDSQWAVIKQGMRQMVSEHTSPSALINQINVNVAGKTGTAEEDTTRPDHALFVSFAPYENPEVSVTCVIPHGYTSGNAEELAGMVYAYMYDPDKLDTLDITGNNQMSD
;
A
#
# COMPACT_ATOMS: atom_id res chain seq x y z
N GLN A 1 0.31 10.89 -5.94
CA GLN A 1 -0.11 10.26 -7.21
C GLN A 1 -0.20 8.73 -7.07
N LEU A 2 0.84 8.04 -6.60
CA LEU A 2 0.85 6.58 -6.44
C LEU A 2 -0.26 6.08 -5.50
N ALA A 3 -0.48 6.73 -4.36
CA ALA A 3 -1.56 6.38 -3.45
C ALA A 3 -2.94 6.47 -4.14
N ARG A 4 -3.17 7.53 -4.91
CA ARG A 4 -4.41 7.68 -5.68
C ARG A 4 -4.54 6.60 -6.77
N TYR A 5 -3.44 6.28 -7.44
CA TYR A 5 -3.39 5.23 -8.45
C TYR A 5 -3.77 3.86 -7.88
N VAL A 6 -3.13 3.42 -6.78
CA VAL A 6 -3.42 2.11 -6.17
C VAL A 6 -4.84 2.05 -5.58
N THR A 7 -5.32 3.16 -5.00
CA THR A 7 -6.70 3.25 -4.52
C THR A 7 -7.70 3.13 -5.66
N THR A 8 -7.39 3.69 -6.84
CA THR A 8 -8.26 3.54 -8.03
C THR A 8 -8.32 2.08 -8.51
N ILE A 9 -7.21 1.33 -8.43
CA ILE A 9 -7.22 -0.11 -8.74
C ILE A 9 -8.06 -0.87 -7.71
N ALA A 10 -7.86 -0.61 -6.42
CA ALA A 10 -8.61 -1.25 -5.35
C ALA A 10 -10.13 -1.01 -5.45
N ASN A 11 -10.52 0.18 -5.91
CA ASN A 11 -11.91 0.60 -6.13
C ASN A 11 -12.45 0.28 -7.54
N GLU A 12 -11.76 -0.56 -8.31
CA GLU A 12 -12.19 -1.01 -9.63
C GLU A 12 -12.56 0.15 -10.57
N GLY A 13 -11.63 1.13 -10.63
CA GLY A 13 -11.69 2.27 -11.55
C GLY A 13 -12.23 3.56 -10.96
N ASN A 14 -12.87 3.55 -9.81
CA ASN A 14 -13.34 4.78 -9.18
C ASN A 14 -12.17 5.58 -8.58
N CYS A 15 -11.86 6.71 -9.19
CA CYS A 15 -10.76 7.58 -8.81
C CYS A 15 -11.25 8.76 -7.98
N TYR A 16 -10.95 8.75 -6.70
CA TYR A 16 -11.33 9.81 -5.75
C TYR A 16 -10.19 10.82 -5.57
N ASP A 17 -10.53 12.05 -5.19
CA ASP A 17 -9.54 12.96 -4.64
C ASP A 17 -9.18 12.53 -3.21
N LEU A 18 -7.89 12.52 -2.91
CA LEU A 18 -7.41 12.21 -1.56
C LEU A 18 -7.62 13.43 -0.67
N THR A 19 -8.23 13.24 0.49
CA THR A 19 -8.44 14.28 1.50
C THR A 19 -7.98 13.80 2.88
N LEU A 20 -7.45 14.71 3.68
CA LEU A 20 -7.13 14.46 5.09
C LEU A 20 -8.30 14.82 6.02
N VAL A 21 -9.29 15.56 5.50
CA VAL A 21 -10.45 16.01 6.27
C VAL A 21 -11.70 15.34 5.72
N ASN A 22 -12.24 14.39 6.46
CA ASN A 22 -13.49 13.73 6.11
C ASN A 22 -14.72 14.51 6.59
N GLU A 23 -14.66 15.03 7.81
CA GLU A 23 -15.78 15.76 8.43
C GLU A 23 -15.24 16.87 9.35
N ILE A 24 -15.95 18.01 9.38
CA ILE A 24 -15.74 19.08 10.36
C ILE A 24 -17.05 19.27 11.14
N LYS A 25 -16.96 19.26 12.47
CA LYS A 25 -18.07 19.56 13.37
C LYS A 25 -17.83 20.87 14.11
N ASN A 26 -18.91 21.60 14.38
CA ASN A 26 -18.87 22.76 15.27
C ASN A 26 -18.82 22.34 16.73
N ILE A 27 -18.77 23.33 17.66
CA ILE A 27 -18.73 23.08 19.11
C ILE A 27 -19.98 22.35 19.63
N ASP A 28 -21.10 22.47 18.94
CA ASP A 28 -22.37 21.80 19.29
C ASP A 28 -22.45 20.37 18.72
N GLY A 29 -21.40 19.88 18.05
CA GLY A 29 -21.36 18.57 17.42
C GLY A 29 -22.06 18.47 16.06
N ARG A 30 -22.55 19.59 15.50
CA ARG A 30 -23.19 19.61 14.19
C ARG A 30 -22.15 19.59 13.08
N THR A 31 -22.34 18.71 12.08
CA THR A 31 -21.52 18.68 10.88
C THR A 31 -21.67 19.98 10.10
N VAL A 32 -20.58 20.71 9.90
CA VAL A 32 -20.50 21.94 9.08
C VAL A 32 -19.82 21.69 7.73
N TYR A 33 -19.08 20.59 7.62
CA TYR A 33 -18.49 20.11 6.38
C TYR A 33 -18.42 18.59 6.40
N LYS A 34 -18.69 17.97 5.28
CA LYS A 34 -18.45 16.55 5.04
C LYS A 34 -17.93 16.38 3.61
N SER A 35 -16.85 15.60 3.46
CA SER A 35 -16.34 15.24 2.15
C SER A 35 -17.40 14.47 1.37
N ASP A 36 -17.61 14.84 0.13
CA ASP A 36 -18.40 14.07 -0.83
C ASP A 36 -17.51 12.96 -1.38
N ASN A 37 -17.85 11.72 -1.09
CA ASN A 37 -17.17 10.57 -1.68
C ASN A 37 -17.64 10.33 -3.12
N VAL A 38 -17.50 11.34 -3.99
CA VAL A 38 -17.84 11.24 -5.41
C VAL A 38 -16.56 11.00 -6.21
N PRO A 39 -16.51 9.97 -7.06
CA PRO A 39 -15.36 9.77 -7.93
C PRO A 39 -15.18 10.96 -8.87
N LYS A 40 -13.96 11.48 -8.95
CA LYS A 40 -13.60 12.57 -9.87
C LYS A 40 -13.46 12.09 -11.31
N ASN A 41 -13.00 10.85 -11.45
CA ASN A 41 -12.86 10.16 -12.73
C ASN A 41 -13.17 8.68 -12.54
N THR A 42 -13.53 8.01 -13.62
CA THR A 42 -13.73 6.56 -13.65
C THR A 42 -12.94 5.96 -14.80
N VAL A 43 -12.32 4.82 -14.55
CA VAL A 43 -11.64 4.01 -15.56
C VAL A 43 -12.56 2.83 -15.87
N ASP A 44 -13.07 2.79 -17.10
CA ASP A 44 -14.00 1.76 -17.57
C ASP A 44 -13.23 0.51 -18.02
N LEU A 45 -13.23 -0.51 -17.17
CA LEU A 45 -12.82 -1.87 -17.49
C LEU A 45 -13.92 -2.84 -17.07
N THR A 46 -13.96 -4.00 -17.69
CA THR A 46 -14.89 -5.08 -17.29
C THR A 46 -14.45 -5.70 -15.96
N ASP A 47 -15.38 -6.31 -15.23
CA ASP A 47 -15.09 -7.01 -13.97
C ASP A 47 -13.98 -8.06 -14.15
N SER A 48 -13.94 -8.76 -15.28
CA SER A 48 -12.90 -9.73 -15.59
C SER A 48 -11.52 -9.09 -15.76
N GLN A 49 -11.43 -7.88 -16.33
CA GLN A 49 -10.18 -7.15 -16.48
C GLN A 49 -9.68 -6.65 -15.11
N TRP A 50 -10.58 -6.12 -14.28
CA TRP A 50 -10.23 -5.75 -12.89
C TRP A 50 -9.76 -6.95 -12.09
N ALA A 51 -10.46 -8.09 -12.21
CA ALA A 51 -10.07 -9.32 -11.53
C ALA A 51 -8.66 -9.77 -11.91
N VAL A 52 -8.29 -9.73 -13.19
CA VAL A 52 -6.95 -10.10 -13.67
C VAL A 52 -5.88 -9.16 -13.10
N ILE A 53 -6.11 -7.84 -13.08
CA ILE A 53 -5.17 -6.86 -12.52
C ILE A 53 -4.97 -7.13 -11.02
N LYS A 54 -6.06 -7.23 -10.27
CA LYS A 54 -6.02 -7.46 -8.81
C LYS A 54 -5.38 -8.81 -8.48
N GLN A 55 -5.70 -9.86 -9.25
CA GLN A 55 -5.09 -11.18 -9.10
C GLN A 55 -3.58 -11.14 -9.35
N GLY A 56 -3.11 -10.46 -10.40
CA GLY A 56 -1.69 -10.28 -10.66
C GLY A 56 -0.96 -9.58 -9.51
N MET A 57 -1.59 -8.58 -8.90
CA MET A 57 -1.05 -7.91 -7.71
C MET A 57 -1.05 -8.84 -6.48
N ARG A 58 -2.07 -9.71 -6.32
CA ARG A 58 -2.09 -10.71 -5.24
C ARG A 58 -1.00 -11.77 -5.44
N GLN A 59 -0.85 -12.27 -6.65
CA GLN A 59 0.18 -13.27 -6.99
C GLN A 59 1.59 -12.71 -6.79
N MET A 60 1.83 -11.44 -7.11
CA MET A 60 3.13 -10.82 -6.82
C MET A 60 3.50 -10.96 -5.34
N VAL A 61 2.58 -10.70 -4.42
CA VAL A 61 2.83 -10.84 -2.98
C VAL A 61 2.94 -12.31 -2.57
N SER A 62 1.99 -13.16 -2.99
CA SER A 62 1.91 -14.55 -2.52
C SER A 62 2.94 -15.50 -3.13
N GLU A 63 3.42 -15.22 -4.34
CA GLU A 63 4.27 -16.15 -5.10
C GLU A 63 5.69 -15.63 -5.33
N HIS A 64 5.87 -14.30 -5.41
CA HIS A 64 7.17 -13.69 -5.70
C HIS A 64 7.84 -13.06 -4.48
N THR A 65 7.10 -12.80 -3.41
CA THR A 65 7.67 -12.39 -2.13
C THR A 65 8.01 -13.61 -1.28
N SER A 66 9.12 -13.53 -0.53
CA SER A 66 9.49 -14.63 0.36
C SER A 66 8.34 -15.02 1.29
N PRO A 67 8.03 -16.33 1.47
CA PRO A 67 7.05 -16.77 2.47
C PRO A 67 7.41 -16.33 3.90
N SER A 68 8.69 -16.04 4.18
CA SER A 68 9.16 -15.54 5.47
C SER A 68 9.04 -14.01 5.61
N ALA A 69 8.70 -13.29 4.55
CA ALA A 69 8.44 -11.86 4.65
C ALA A 69 7.20 -11.59 5.50
N LEU A 70 7.26 -10.56 6.32
CA LEU A 70 6.17 -10.20 7.24
C LEU A 70 4.81 -10.13 6.55
N ILE A 71 4.77 -9.54 5.35
CA ILE A 71 3.55 -9.36 4.56
C ILE A 71 2.83 -10.67 4.21
N ASN A 72 3.56 -11.81 4.20
CA ASN A 72 3.01 -13.15 3.98
C ASN A 72 2.73 -13.92 5.28
N GLN A 73 3.05 -13.35 6.45
CA GLN A 73 2.84 -13.99 7.75
C GLN A 73 1.68 -13.38 8.54
N ILE A 74 1.15 -12.25 8.10
CA ILE A 74 0.03 -11.55 8.74
C ILE A 74 -1.32 -12.15 8.34
N ASN A 75 -2.33 -11.97 9.21
CA ASN A 75 -3.67 -12.53 9.05
C ASN A 75 -4.55 -11.74 8.06
N VAL A 76 -3.96 -11.24 6.97
CA VAL A 76 -4.70 -10.55 5.89
C VAL A 76 -4.04 -10.81 4.54
N ASN A 77 -4.84 -11.01 3.51
CA ASN A 77 -4.33 -11.13 2.15
C ASN A 77 -4.04 -9.73 1.57
N VAL A 78 -2.78 -9.48 1.25
CA VAL A 78 -2.34 -8.24 0.62
C VAL A 78 -2.14 -8.45 -0.87
N ALA A 79 -2.58 -7.50 -1.67
CA ALA A 79 -2.24 -7.39 -3.09
C ALA A 79 -1.35 -6.17 -3.31
N GLY A 80 -0.27 -6.32 -4.07
CA GLY A 80 0.68 -5.23 -4.24
C GLY A 80 1.56 -5.37 -5.47
N LYS A 81 2.35 -4.33 -5.73
CA LYS A 81 3.36 -4.29 -6.79
C LYS A 81 4.59 -3.56 -6.31
N THR A 82 5.72 -4.23 -6.43
CA THR A 82 7.05 -3.66 -6.19
C THR A 82 7.52 -2.82 -7.36
N GLY A 83 8.33 -1.83 -7.09
CA GLY A 83 9.01 -1.03 -8.09
C GLY A 83 10.41 -0.65 -7.62
N THR A 84 11.38 -0.75 -8.52
CA THR A 84 12.72 -0.24 -8.32
C THR A 84 12.99 0.75 -9.42
N ALA A 85 13.28 2.01 -9.07
CA ALA A 85 13.44 3.09 -10.02
C ALA A 85 14.85 3.67 -9.93
N GLU A 86 15.63 3.46 -10.99
CA GLU A 86 16.95 4.08 -11.18
C GLU A 86 16.76 5.54 -11.60
N GLU A 87 17.40 6.45 -10.87
CA GLU A 87 17.49 7.87 -11.22
C GLU A 87 18.87 8.18 -11.81
N ASP A 88 19.91 7.62 -11.20
CA ASP A 88 21.31 7.85 -11.55
C ASP A 88 22.14 6.60 -11.20
N THR A 89 23.02 6.19 -12.09
CA THR A 89 23.91 5.02 -11.92
C THR A 89 24.91 5.17 -10.77
N THR A 90 25.08 6.38 -10.23
CA THR A 90 26.01 6.68 -9.12
C THR A 90 25.34 6.61 -7.75
N ARG A 91 24.00 6.42 -7.69
CA ARG A 91 23.23 6.37 -6.45
C ARG A 91 22.40 5.10 -6.40
N PRO A 92 22.06 4.61 -5.21
CA PRO A 92 21.12 3.51 -5.08
C PRO A 92 19.74 3.86 -5.66
N ASP A 93 19.06 2.84 -6.18
CA ASP A 93 17.72 2.97 -6.73
C ASP A 93 16.69 3.38 -5.66
N HIS A 94 15.61 3.99 -6.09
CA HIS A 94 14.46 4.22 -5.25
C HIS A 94 13.66 2.93 -5.07
N ALA A 95 13.31 2.61 -3.81
CA ALA A 95 12.46 1.49 -3.48
C ALA A 95 10.99 1.93 -3.42
N LEU A 96 10.13 1.24 -4.16
CA LEU A 96 8.70 1.54 -4.22
C LEU A 96 7.88 0.28 -3.98
N PHE A 97 6.78 0.45 -3.25
CA PHE A 97 5.75 -0.56 -3.11
C PHE A 97 4.38 0.10 -3.03
N VAL A 98 3.43 -0.38 -3.83
CA VAL A 98 2.03 0.04 -3.81
C VAL A 98 1.15 -1.17 -3.57
N SER A 99 0.18 -1.05 -2.66
CA SER A 99 -0.60 -2.20 -2.21
C SER A 99 -1.95 -1.82 -1.65
N PHE A 100 -2.83 -2.80 -1.52
CA PHE A 100 -4.10 -2.68 -0.81
C PHE A 100 -4.42 -3.98 -0.07
N ALA A 101 -5.22 -3.87 0.97
CA ALA A 101 -5.71 -4.98 1.78
C ALA A 101 -7.09 -4.65 2.39
N PRO A 102 -7.90 -5.69 2.74
CA PRO A 102 -7.80 -7.08 2.29
C PRO A 102 -7.95 -7.21 0.78
N TYR A 103 -7.34 -8.22 0.17
CA TYR A 103 -7.47 -8.47 -1.28
C TYR A 103 -8.93 -8.70 -1.69
N GLU A 104 -9.69 -9.42 -0.87
CA GLU A 104 -11.07 -9.82 -1.14
C GLU A 104 -12.05 -8.62 -1.09
N ASN A 105 -11.82 -7.70 -0.16
CA ASN A 105 -12.63 -6.51 0.03
C ASN A 105 -11.72 -5.36 0.50
N PRO A 106 -11.13 -4.60 -0.41
CA PRO A 106 -10.15 -3.57 -0.07
C PRO A 106 -10.71 -2.48 0.85
N GLU A 107 -10.02 -2.25 1.96
CA GLU A 107 -10.36 -1.22 2.96
C GLU A 107 -9.25 -0.16 3.07
N VAL A 108 -8.00 -0.58 2.86
CA VAL A 108 -6.81 0.26 3.03
C VAL A 108 -5.87 0.08 1.85
N SER A 109 -5.31 1.18 1.39
CA SER A 109 -4.17 1.17 0.48
C SER A 109 -2.92 1.74 1.16
N VAL A 110 -1.77 1.11 0.90
CA VAL A 110 -0.47 1.55 1.40
C VAL A 110 0.46 1.81 0.23
N THR A 111 1.13 2.95 0.26
CA THR A 111 2.13 3.34 -0.73
C THR A 111 3.40 3.72 -0.01
N CYS A 112 4.47 2.96 -0.23
CA CYS A 112 5.79 3.23 0.30
C CYS A 112 6.72 3.68 -0.81
N VAL A 113 7.44 4.77 -0.58
CA VAL A 113 8.51 5.28 -1.44
C VAL A 113 9.68 5.62 -0.55
N ILE A 114 10.79 4.91 -0.73
CA ILE A 114 12.04 5.14 0.00
C ILE A 114 13.07 5.65 -1.02
N PRO A 115 13.36 6.96 -1.03
CA PRO A 115 14.41 7.50 -1.89
C PRO A 115 15.74 6.81 -1.57
N HIS A 116 16.43 6.37 -2.61
CA HIS A 116 17.71 5.63 -2.50
C HIS A 116 17.63 4.41 -1.59
N GLY A 117 16.48 3.73 -1.59
CA GLY A 117 16.17 2.61 -0.70
C GLY A 117 16.73 1.26 -1.14
N TYR A 118 17.62 1.22 -2.14
CA TYR A 118 18.32 0.08 -2.71
C TYR A 118 17.42 -0.94 -3.44
N THR A 119 16.49 -1.55 -2.74
CA THR A 119 15.62 -2.59 -3.27
C THR A 119 14.17 -2.38 -2.85
N SER A 120 13.25 -2.71 -3.75
CA SER A 120 11.81 -2.64 -3.49
C SER A 120 11.35 -3.49 -2.30
N GLY A 121 12.13 -4.50 -1.90
CA GLY A 121 11.87 -5.31 -0.71
C GLY A 121 11.83 -4.47 0.57
N ASN A 122 12.65 -3.42 0.68
CA ASN A 122 12.64 -2.52 1.85
C ASN A 122 11.31 -1.74 1.95
N ALA A 123 10.75 -1.31 0.82
CA ALA A 123 9.45 -0.64 0.79
C ALA A 123 8.28 -1.61 1.06
N GLU A 124 8.42 -2.86 0.62
CA GLU A 124 7.46 -3.93 0.91
C GLU A 124 7.46 -4.31 2.39
N GLU A 125 8.63 -4.44 3.02
CA GLU A 125 8.76 -4.72 4.45
C GLU A 125 8.10 -3.63 5.29
N LEU A 126 8.34 -2.36 4.98
CA LEU A 126 7.70 -1.24 5.65
C LEU A 126 6.16 -1.28 5.49
N ALA A 127 5.65 -1.62 4.32
CA ALA A 127 4.22 -1.81 4.11
C ALA A 127 3.68 -2.99 4.93
N GLY A 128 4.45 -4.08 5.01
CA GLY A 128 4.13 -5.24 5.86
C GLY A 128 3.96 -4.86 7.33
N MET A 129 4.83 -3.98 7.87
CA MET A 129 4.71 -3.45 9.23
C MET A 129 3.42 -2.64 9.44
N VAL A 130 3.02 -1.83 8.45
CA VAL A 130 1.77 -1.06 8.52
C VAL A 130 0.57 -2.00 8.55
N TYR A 131 0.54 -3.02 7.69
CA TYR A 131 -0.54 -4.01 7.69
C TYR A 131 -0.55 -4.89 8.95
N ALA A 132 0.62 -5.26 9.48
CA ALA A 132 0.71 -5.98 10.75
C ALA A 132 0.11 -5.14 11.88
N TYR A 133 0.44 -3.86 11.98
CA TYR A 133 -0.16 -2.97 12.96
C TYR A 133 -1.69 -2.92 12.87
N MET A 134 -2.24 -2.96 11.66
CA MET A 134 -3.69 -2.85 11.44
C MET A 134 -4.45 -4.16 11.64
N TYR A 135 -3.87 -5.29 11.25
CA TYR A 135 -4.59 -6.58 11.11
C TYR A 135 -4.02 -7.70 11.99
N ASP A 136 -2.79 -7.57 12.46
CA ASP A 136 -2.11 -8.61 13.25
C ASP A 136 -1.02 -8.00 14.16
N PRO A 137 -1.42 -7.14 15.13
CA PRO A 137 -0.47 -6.39 15.95
C PRO A 137 0.48 -7.27 16.76
N ASP A 138 0.07 -8.50 17.10
CA ASP A 138 0.92 -9.45 17.83
C ASP A 138 2.18 -9.85 17.03
N LYS A 139 2.12 -9.74 15.70
CA LYS A 139 3.29 -9.97 14.85
C LYS A 139 4.35 -8.88 14.97
N LEU A 140 3.98 -7.64 15.28
CA LEU A 140 4.94 -6.56 15.48
C LEU A 140 5.81 -6.79 16.70
N ASP A 141 5.25 -7.34 17.78
CA ASP A 141 5.99 -7.63 19.01
C ASP A 141 7.07 -8.72 18.80
N THR A 142 6.96 -9.49 17.72
CA THR A 142 7.94 -10.53 17.36
C THR A 142 9.05 -10.02 16.44
N LEU A 143 8.93 -8.79 15.92
CA LEU A 143 9.92 -8.22 15.03
C LEU A 143 11.09 -7.66 15.83
N ASP A 144 12.29 -8.08 15.49
CA ASP A 144 13.52 -7.41 15.93
C ASP A 144 13.72 -6.13 15.10
N ILE A 145 13.09 -5.04 15.55
CA ILE A 145 13.23 -3.71 14.93
C ILE A 145 14.56 -3.02 15.31
N THR A 146 15.41 -3.68 16.09
CA THR A 146 16.79 -3.21 16.30
C THR A 146 17.62 -3.52 15.06
N GLY A 147 17.29 -2.86 13.95
CA GLY A 147 17.99 -3.03 12.69
C GLY A 147 19.49 -2.86 12.85
N ASN A 148 20.26 -3.83 12.38
CA ASN A 148 21.68 -3.66 12.14
C ASN A 148 21.86 -2.54 11.11
N ASN A 149 21.99 -1.33 11.62
CA ASN A 149 22.26 -0.14 10.83
C ASN A 149 23.74 -0.18 10.38
N GLN A 150 24.13 -1.25 9.68
CA GLN A 150 25.41 -1.32 8.99
C GLN A 150 25.20 -0.66 7.63
N MET A 151 25.45 0.63 7.57
CA MET A 151 25.82 1.25 6.31
C MET A 151 27.14 0.60 5.91
N SER A 152 27.10 -0.26 4.91
CA SER A 152 28.31 -0.68 4.21
C SER A 152 28.76 0.51 3.37
N ASP A 153 29.93 1.07 3.72
CA ASP A 153 30.66 2.05 2.92
C ASP A 153 30.94 1.53 1.50
#